data_c3784505d44a26b17f3cc32fc91f65ae
#
_entry.id   c3784505d44a26b17f3cc32fc91f65ae
#
_cell.length_a   1.000
_cell.length_b   1.000
_cell.length_c   1.000
_cell.angle_alpha   90.00
_cell.angle_beta   90.00
_cell.angle_gamma   90.00
#
_symmetry.space_group_name_H-M   'P 1'
#
loop_
_entity.id
_entity.type
_entity.pdbx_description
1 polymer ?
#
loop_
_entity_poly.entity_id
_entity_poly.type
_entity_poly.pdbx_seq_one_letter_code
_entity_poly.pdbx_strand_id
1 'polypeptide(L)'
;NLINKIVMESDSLAIKYLSEEGKEVTQDSLSAGEQQLMVISILWALAICSKKKLPVIIDTPLSRLDSLHRTALINTYFPNAGEQTIILSTDSEIDSTYYGLMKDNVGDEFTLKYDEKTKSTSIERGYLIGA
;
A
#
# COMPACT_ATOMS: atom_id res chain seq x y z
N ASN A 1 -13.11 7.69 -12.37
CA ASN A 1 -12.07 6.65 -12.49
C ASN A 1 -11.87 6.26 -13.93
N LEU A 2 -10.64 6.35 -14.41
CA LEU A 2 -10.29 6.02 -15.78
C LEU A 2 -10.44 4.51 -16.06
N ILE A 3 -10.13 3.68 -15.05
CA ILE A 3 -10.24 2.22 -15.09
C ILE A 3 -11.44 1.77 -14.27
N ASN A 4 -12.31 1.00 -14.90
CA ASN A 4 -13.45 0.35 -14.25
C ASN A 4 -13.20 -1.14 -14.02
N LYS A 5 -12.48 -1.80 -14.92
CA LYS A 5 -12.26 -3.24 -14.87
C LYS A 5 -10.84 -3.61 -15.27
N ILE A 6 -10.26 -4.53 -14.51
CA ILE A 6 -8.98 -5.17 -14.84
C ILE A 6 -9.27 -6.60 -15.27
N VAL A 7 -8.72 -7.02 -16.40
CA VAL A 7 -8.87 -8.36 -16.94
C VAL A 7 -7.49 -8.97 -17.14
N MET A 8 -7.28 -10.17 -16.65
CA MET A 8 -6.06 -10.94 -16.89
C MET A 8 -6.40 -12.06 -17.90
N GLU A 9 -5.66 -12.10 -18.99
CA GLU A 9 -5.79 -13.17 -19.98
C GLU A 9 -5.21 -14.48 -19.43
N SER A 10 -5.96 -15.58 -19.55
CA SER A 10 -5.57 -16.87 -18.96
C SER A 10 -4.31 -17.46 -19.58
N ASP A 11 -4.08 -17.22 -20.87
CA ASP A 11 -3.01 -17.88 -21.63
C ASP A 11 -1.68 -17.10 -21.56
N SER A 12 -1.76 -15.77 -21.61
CA SER A 12 -0.60 -14.89 -21.65
C SER A 12 -0.27 -14.25 -20.31
N LEU A 13 -1.20 -14.28 -19.34
CA LEU A 13 -1.20 -13.51 -18.10
C LEU A 13 -1.11 -11.97 -18.34
N ALA A 14 -1.39 -11.54 -19.57
CA ALA A 14 -1.41 -10.13 -19.90
C ALA A 14 -2.56 -9.42 -19.18
N ILE A 15 -2.27 -8.26 -18.62
CA ILE A 15 -3.25 -7.46 -17.89
C ILE A 15 -3.78 -6.38 -18.82
N LYS A 16 -5.11 -6.33 -18.98
CA LYS A 16 -5.82 -5.29 -19.72
C LYS A 16 -6.65 -4.44 -18.78
N TYR A 17 -6.61 -3.16 -19.00
CA TYR A 17 -7.38 -2.16 -18.26
C TYR A 17 -8.52 -1.67 -19.14
N LEU A 18 -9.73 -1.73 -18.63
CA LEU A 18 -10.92 -1.33 -19.37
C LEU A 18 -11.60 -0.15 -18.67
N SER A 19 -11.98 0.85 -19.47
CA SER A 19 -12.85 1.95 -19.02
C SER A 19 -14.28 1.46 -18.75
N GLU A 20 -15.14 2.36 -18.25
CA GLU A 20 -16.56 2.07 -18.05
C GLU A 20 -17.26 1.70 -19.36
N GLU A 21 -16.81 2.27 -20.47
CA GLU A 21 -17.31 1.97 -21.84
C GLU A 21 -16.73 0.67 -22.43
N GLY A 22 -15.86 -0.06 -21.68
CA GLY A 22 -15.19 -1.28 -22.15
C GLY A 22 -14.02 -1.05 -23.10
N LYS A 23 -13.57 0.20 -23.27
CA LYS A 23 -12.38 0.51 -24.07
C LYS A 23 -11.11 0.22 -23.29
N GLU A 24 -10.09 -0.28 -24.00
CA GLU A 24 -8.78 -0.52 -23.41
C GLU A 24 -8.08 0.81 -23.07
N VAL A 25 -7.59 0.91 -21.85
CA VAL A 25 -6.85 2.07 -21.32
C VAL A 25 -5.39 1.66 -21.21
N THR A 26 -4.49 2.51 -21.71
CA THR A 26 -3.06 2.28 -21.60
C THR A 26 -2.54 2.71 -20.22
N GLN A 27 -1.56 1.99 -19.70
CA GLN A 27 -0.95 2.28 -18.40
C GLN A 27 -0.30 3.68 -18.37
N ASP A 28 0.20 4.17 -19.51
CA ASP A 28 0.83 5.48 -19.62
C ASP A 28 -0.15 6.65 -19.42
N SER A 29 -1.46 6.39 -19.51
CA SER A 29 -2.49 7.40 -19.27
C SER A 29 -2.85 7.56 -17.77
N LEU A 30 -2.28 6.72 -16.90
CA LEU A 30 -2.52 6.76 -15.47
C LEU A 30 -1.54 7.68 -14.74
N SER A 31 -2.04 8.42 -13.76
CA SER A 31 -1.19 9.12 -12.79
C SER A 31 -0.38 8.14 -11.95
N ALA A 32 0.70 8.61 -11.34
CA ALA A 32 1.55 7.77 -10.49
C ALA A 32 0.78 7.15 -9.29
N GLY A 33 -0.19 7.89 -8.74
CA GLY A 33 -1.06 7.38 -7.67
C GLY A 33 -2.00 6.28 -8.15
N GLU A 34 -2.63 6.46 -9.33
CA GLU A 34 -3.49 5.43 -9.93
C GLU A 34 -2.71 4.16 -10.28
N GLN A 35 -1.48 4.29 -10.80
CA GLN A 35 -0.59 3.15 -11.04
C GLN A 35 -0.28 2.40 -9.73
N GLN A 36 0.00 3.11 -8.64
CA GLN A 36 0.25 2.52 -7.34
C GLN A 36 -0.97 1.76 -6.81
N LEU A 37 -2.17 2.36 -6.86
CA LEU A 37 -3.42 1.70 -6.45
C LEU A 37 -3.70 0.44 -7.28
N MET A 38 -3.43 0.51 -8.57
CA MET A 38 -3.58 -0.62 -9.48
C MET A 38 -2.68 -1.79 -9.09
N VAL A 39 -1.39 -1.55 -8.83
CA VAL A 39 -0.44 -2.58 -8.40
C VAL A 39 -0.89 -3.20 -7.07
N ILE A 40 -1.27 -2.37 -6.09
CA ILE A 40 -1.80 -2.84 -4.80
C ILE A 40 -3.04 -3.72 -4.99
N SER A 41 -3.97 -3.31 -5.86
CA SER A 41 -5.21 -4.06 -6.13
C SER A 41 -4.93 -5.44 -6.75
N ILE A 42 -3.97 -5.51 -7.68
CA ILE A 42 -3.56 -6.77 -8.32
C ILE A 42 -2.91 -7.70 -7.29
N LEU A 43 -1.96 -7.17 -6.49
CA LEU A 43 -1.29 -7.95 -5.45
C LEU A 43 -2.29 -8.49 -4.41
N TRP A 44 -3.27 -7.67 -4.03
CA TRP A 44 -4.32 -8.09 -3.11
C TRP A 44 -5.20 -9.18 -3.70
N ALA A 45 -5.62 -9.03 -4.96
CA ALA A 45 -6.38 -10.06 -5.65
C ALA A 45 -5.60 -11.39 -5.75
N LEU A 46 -4.30 -11.34 -6.07
CA LEU A 46 -3.44 -12.51 -6.11
C LEU A 46 -3.27 -13.16 -4.73
N ALA A 47 -3.13 -12.36 -3.67
CA ALA A 47 -3.05 -12.85 -2.30
C ALA A 47 -4.33 -13.61 -1.90
N ILE A 48 -5.50 -13.07 -2.24
CA ILE A 48 -6.79 -13.73 -2.00
C ILE A 48 -6.90 -15.05 -2.78
N CYS A 49 -6.50 -15.03 -4.06
CA CYS A 49 -6.59 -16.20 -4.95
C CYS A 49 -5.59 -17.32 -4.58
N SER A 50 -4.43 -16.97 -4.04
CA SER A 50 -3.34 -17.93 -3.75
C SER A 50 -3.68 -18.93 -2.66
N LYS A 51 -4.66 -18.67 -1.82
CA LYS A 51 -5.03 -19.45 -0.61
C LYS A 51 -3.85 -19.70 0.35
N LYS A 52 -2.72 -19.04 0.14
CA LYS A 52 -1.54 -19.10 1.01
C LYS A 52 -1.57 -17.93 1.98
N LYS A 53 -1.32 -18.25 3.23
CA LYS A 53 -1.23 -17.26 4.30
C LYS A 53 0.19 -16.72 4.35
N LEU A 54 0.48 -15.72 3.52
CA LEU A 54 1.79 -15.08 3.44
C LEU A 54 1.76 -13.72 4.14
N PRO A 55 2.84 -13.33 4.82
CA PRO A 55 2.99 -11.97 5.29
C PRO A 55 3.12 -11.02 4.09
N VAL A 56 2.56 -9.83 4.22
CA VAL A 56 2.63 -8.76 3.21
C VAL A 56 3.51 -7.65 3.76
N ILE A 57 4.57 -7.31 3.02
CA ILE A 57 5.47 -6.21 3.37
C ILE A 57 5.28 -5.12 2.30
N ILE A 58 4.95 -3.90 2.74
CA ILE A 58 4.65 -2.79 1.86
C ILE A 58 5.53 -1.61 2.23
N ASP A 59 6.32 -1.16 1.27
CA ASP A 59 7.21 -0.01 1.45
C ASP A 59 6.56 1.25 0.89
N THR A 60 6.47 2.30 1.71
CA THR A 60 5.95 3.63 1.39
C THR A 60 4.62 3.61 0.60
N PRO A 61 3.58 2.91 1.10
CA PRO A 61 2.36 2.66 0.33
C PRO A 61 1.49 3.90 0.09
N LEU A 62 1.67 4.97 0.88
CA LEU A 62 0.81 6.15 0.83
C LEU A 62 1.46 7.35 0.13
N SER A 63 2.74 7.28 -0.23
CA SER A 63 3.57 8.43 -0.63
C SER A 63 3.05 9.20 -1.86
N ARG A 64 2.38 8.52 -2.80
CA ARG A 64 1.90 9.09 -4.07
C ARG A 64 0.38 9.25 -4.15
N LEU A 65 -0.30 9.05 -3.03
CA LEU A 65 -1.76 9.05 -2.97
C LEU A 65 -2.28 10.36 -2.35
N ASP A 66 -3.43 10.80 -2.82
CA ASP A 66 -4.21 11.84 -2.17
C ASP A 66 -4.87 11.34 -0.86
N SER A 67 -5.43 12.25 -0.09
CA SER A 67 -6.01 11.96 1.23
C SER A 67 -7.17 10.94 1.17
N LEU A 68 -7.96 10.96 0.11
CA LEU A 68 -9.09 10.04 -0.05
C LEU A 68 -8.60 8.60 -0.22
N HIS A 69 -7.64 8.41 -1.12
CA HIS A 69 -7.06 7.09 -1.39
C HIS A 69 -6.21 6.57 -0.23
N ARG A 70 -5.47 7.46 0.49
CA ARG A 70 -4.75 7.08 1.72
C ARG A 70 -5.71 6.54 2.77
N THR A 71 -6.80 7.24 3.03
CA THR A 71 -7.82 6.82 3.99
C THR A 71 -8.46 5.48 3.59
N ALA A 72 -8.74 5.29 2.31
CA ALA A 72 -9.29 4.03 1.80
C ALA A 72 -8.33 2.84 2.01
N LEU A 73 -7.03 3.02 1.74
CA LEU A 73 -6.03 1.97 1.98
C LEU A 73 -5.90 1.63 3.48
N ILE A 74 -5.85 2.64 4.33
CA ILE A 74 -5.74 2.47 5.79
C ILE A 74 -6.93 1.69 6.34
N ASN A 75 -8.15 2.07 5.94
CA ASN A 75 -9.36 1.47 6.51
C ASN A 75 -9.75 0.13 5.88
N THR A 76 -9.36 -0.11 4.62
CA THR A 76 -9.86 -1.27 3.88
C THR A 76 -8.76 -2.27 3.55
N TYR A 77 -7.63 -1.80 3.01
CA TYR A 77 -6.60 -2.71 2.52
C TYR A 77 -5.68 -3.22 3.63
N PHE A 78 -5.09 -2.35 4.43
CA PHE A 78 -4.09 -2.76 5.43
C PHE A 78 -4.62 -3.78 6.44
N PRO A 79 -5.84 -3.64 6.98
CA PRO A 79 -6.38 -4.66 7.90
C PRO A 79 -6.66 -6.01 7.25
N ASN A 80 -6.77 -6.05 5.91
CA ASN A 80 -7.19 -7.23 5.16
C ASN A 80 -6.14 -7.73 4.15
N ALA A 81 -4.95 -7.13 4.11
CA ALA A 81 -3.93 -7.43 3.11
C ALA A 81 -3.33 -8.84 3.26
N GLY A 82 -3.26 -9.34 4.48
CA GLY A 82 -2.71 -10.67 4.79
C GLY A 82 -2.90 -11.03 6.26
N GLU A 83 -2.37 -12.19 6.69
CA GLU A 83 -2.38 -12.57 8.12
C GLU A 83 -1.48 -11.65 8.95
N GLN A 84 -0.38 -11.20 8.37
CA GLN A 84 0.52 -10.22 8.93
C GLN A 84 0.83 -9.19 7.86
N THR A 85 0.56 -7.93 8.15
CA THR A 85 0.89 -6.80 7.27
C THR A 85 1.96 -5.96 7.94
N ILE A 86 3.11 -5.81 7.27
CA ILE A 86 4.22 -4.97 7.72
C ILE A 86 4.28 -3.75 6.81
N ILE A 87 4.15 -2.56 7.37
CA ILE A 87 4.18 -1.30 6.65
C ILE A 87 5.48 -0.57 7.00
N LEU A 88 6.29 -0.28 5.99
CA LEU A 88 7.46 0.57 6.12
C LEU A 88 7.05 1.96 5.66
N SER A 89 7.16 2.96 6.53
CA SER A 89 6.71 4.32 6.25
C SER A 89 7.67 5.36 6.80
N THR A 90 7.55 6.57 6.30
CA THR A 90 8.18 7.75 6.88
C THR A 90 7.19 8.50 7.77
N ASP A 91 7.69 9.37 8.65
CA ASP A 91 6.89 10.25 9.50
C ASP A 91 6.00 11.22 8.71
N SER A 92 6.46 11.64 7.52
CA SER A 92 5.71 12.50 6.61
C SER A 92 4.60 11.76 5.85
N GLU A 93 4.72 10.44 5.71
CA GLU A 93 3.73 9.61 5.03
C GLU A 93 2.58 9.24 5.96
N ILE A 94 2.90 8.82 7.18
CA ILE A 94 1.94 8.50 8.23
C ILE A 94 2.10 9.51 9.36
N ASP A 95 1.46 10.64 9.19
CA ASP A 95 1.37 11.70 10.21
C ASP A 95 0.40 11.31 11.36
N SER A 96 0.23 12.21 12.32
CA SER A 96 -0.66 12.00 13.47
C SER A 96 -2.11 11.69 13.08
N THR A 97 -2.59 12.22 11.95
CA THR A 97 -3.95 12.02 11.45
C THR A 97 -4.12 10.59 10.95
N TYR A 98 -3.24 10.15 10.05
CA TYR A 98 -3.28 8.80 9.50
C TYR A 98 -2.93 7.73 10.53
N TYR A 99 -1.98 8.01 11.43
CA TYR A 99 -1.69 7.15 12.56
C TYR A 99 -2.93 6.95 13.45
N GLY A 100 -3.67 8.03 13.75
CA GLY A 100 -4.92 7.94 14.51
C GLY A 100 -5.97 7.03 13.89
N LEU A 101 -6.02 6.96 12.54
CA LEU A 101 -6.97 6.08 11.83
C LEU A 101 -6.57 4.60 11.89
N MET A 102 -5.29 4.29 11.98
CA MET A 102 -4.81 2.91 11.88
C MET A 102 -4.44 2.27 13.21
N LYS A 103 -4.19 3.05 14.28
CA LYS A 103 -3.63 2.58 15.54
C LYS A 103 -4.39 1.42 16.19
N ASP A 104 -5.72 1.36 16.02
CA ASP A 104 -6.54 0.30 16.61
C ASP A 104 -6.34 -1.07 15.91
N ASN A 105 -5.74 -1.07 14.72
CA ASN A 105 -5.38 -2.26 13.94
C ASN A 105 -3.88 -2.55 13.98
N VAL A 106 -3.07 -1.73 14.68
CA VAL A 106 -1.62 -1.91 14.80
C VAL A 106 -1.32 -2.79 16.00
N GLY A 107 -0.65 -3.91 15.78
CA GLY A 107 -0.21 -4.82 16.84
C GLY A 107 1.09 -4.38 17.50
N ASP A 108 2.09 -4.04 16.69
CA ASP A 108 3.39 -3.57 17.14
C ASP A 108 3.91 -2.42 16.24
N GLU A 109 4.71 -1.55 16.84
CA GLU A 109 5.29 -0.39 16.17
C GLU A 109 6.77 -0.25 16.53
N PHE A 110 7.55 0.13 15.54
CA PHE A 110 8.99 0.31 15.70
C PHE A 110 9.45 1.54 14.91
N THR A 111 10.36 2.31 15.50
CA THR A 111 11.04 3.42 14.85
C THR A 111 12.48 3.05 14.57
N LEU A 112 12.94 3.28 13.35
CA LEU A 112 14.33 3.16 12.94
C LEU A 112 15.03 4.51 13.11
N LYS A 113 16.05 4.57 13.97
CA LYS A 113 16.86 5.77 14.18
C LYS A 113 18.26 5.58 13.63
N TYR A 114 18.62 6.38 12.63
CA TYR A 114 19.97 6.40 12.09
C TYR A 114 20.85 7.38 12.86
N ASP A 115 22.02 6.92 13.28
CA ASP A 115 23.05 7.74 13.90
C ASP A 115 24.18 7.99 12.89
N GLU A 116 24.33 9.25 12.47
CA GLU A 116 25.37 9.67 11.52
C GLU A 116 26.79 9.49 12.03
N LYS A 117 27.01 9.59 13.34
CA LYS A 117 28.36 9.48 13.94
C LYS A 117 28.86 8.05 13.93
N THR A 118 28.00 7.12 14.31
CA THR A 118 28.33 5.69 14.38
C THR A 118 28.03 4.95 13.08
N LYS A 119 27.32 5.60 12.13
CA LYS A 119 26.82 5.01 10.87
C LYS A 119 26.03 3.72 11.12
N SER A 120 25.25 3.71 12.18
CA SER A 120 24.44 2.55 12.59
C SER A 120 22.99 2.95 12.73
N THR A 121 22.09 1.95 12.60
CA THR A 121 20.65 2.13 12.82
C THR A 121 20.24 1.37 14.07
N SER A 122 19.59 2.03 15.00
CA SER A 122 18.91 1.41 16.14
C SER A 122 17.43 1.25 15.88
N ILE A 123 16.82 0.27 16.54
CA ILE A 123 15.39 0.02 16.49
C ILE A 123 14.82 0.32 17.87
N GLU A 124 13.85 1.22 17.94
CA GLU A 124 13.13 1.55 19.16
C GLU A 124 11.66 1.14 19.03
N ARG A 125 11.08 0.63 20.12
CA ARG A 125 9.66 0.29 20.13
C ARG A 125 8.82 1.55 20.26
N GLY A 126 7.79 1.66 19.45
CA GLY A 126 6.87 2.79 19.40
C GLY A 126 7.01 3.59 18.10
N TYR A 127 5.94 4.27 17.72
CA TYR A 127 5.90 5.18 16.58
C TYR A 127 6.10 6.62 17.05
N LEU A 128 7.24 7.20 16.70
CA LEU A 128 7.58 8.58 17.10
C LEU A 128 7.06 9.55 16.04
N ILE A 129 5.90 10.13 16.29
CA ILE A 129 5.37 11.23 15.48
C ILE A 129 6.02 12.53 15.91
N GLY A 130 6.83 13.11 15.05
CA GLY A 130 7.35 14.47 15.26
C GLY A 130 8.38 14.61 16.37
N ALA A 131 9.34 13.69 16.46
CA ALA A 131 10.52 13.83 17.30
C ALA A 131 11.58 14.71 16.63
#